data_c415392469e434062702a72d8e2c37c3
#
_entry.id   c415392469e434062702a72d8e2c37c3
#
_cell.length_a   1.000
_cell.length_b   1.000
_cell.length_c   1.000
_cell.angle_alpha   90.00
_cell.angle_beta   90.00
_cell.angle_gamma   90.00
#
_symmetry.space_group_name_H-M   'P 1'
#
loop_
_entity.id
_entity.type
_entity.pdbx_description
1 polymer ?
#
loop_
_entity_poly.entity_id
_entity_poly.type
_entity_poly.pdbx_seq_one_letter_code
_entity_poly.pdbx_strand_id
1 'polypeptide(L)'
;MVRSAFILVSIFAAGAWPHAQQVPTFSSSTRLVTVAVSVTNTRTGAPVTGLTRDDFTVESDGVARPIIHFDGEPGPVTVAVVLDASGSMAVNQALTPASQAAAQLLEGLSVGTDRAAVFTFDREVAERHPFAPVGPAQVSAVARLHAFGSTSLYDAALATSTATAQDGQARRGVVLYTDGLDTSSVRTADDVRTLAAALDVPLYLVSLMPSGTTARKGVVTVAADHPLRTLADATGGRLYAVTPGEGLQRAHQDLLANLRHHYVLAFTPDTRPGWHALTVRTRPSHSVRARAGYVVSPRS
;
A
#
# COMPACT_ATOMS: atom_id res chain seq x y z
N MET A 1 -38.39 -74.38 55.75
CA MET A 1 -37.21 -73.93 55.00
C MET A 1 -37.48 -72.49 54.53
N VAL A 2 -37.02 -71.49 55.28
CA VAL A 2 -37.24 -70.10 54.99
C VAL A 2 -35.89 -69.45 54.64
N ARG A 3 -35.73 -68.94 53.39
CA ARG A 3 -34.52 -68.27 52.93
C ARG A 3 -34.74 -66.74 53.12
N SER A 4 -33.93 -66.17 54.00
CA SER A 4 -33.87 -64.74 54.24
C SER A 4 -32.98 -64.10 53.13
N ALA A 5 -33.49 -63.13 52.42
CA ALA A 5 -32.74 -62.32 51.49
C ALA A 5 -32.29 -61.03 52.17
N PHE A 6 -30.99 -60.78 52.20
CA PHE A 6 -30.40 -59.52 52.64
C PHE A 6 -30.35 -58.55 51.48
N ILE A 7 -31.02 -57.40 51.65
CA ILE A 7 -30.95 -56.29 50.70
C ILE A 7 -29.83 -55.33 51.16
N LEU A 8 -28.79 -55.20 50.33
CA LEU A 8 -27.69 -54.26 50.53
C LEU A 8 -28.09 -52.91 49.89
N VAL A 9 -28.28 -51.89 50.70
CA VAL A 9 -28.56 -50.54 50.26
C VAL A 9 -27.20 -49.81 50.10
N SER A 10 -26.78 -49.54 48.85
CA SER A 10 -25.57 -48.73 48.55
C SER A 10 -25.98 -47.26 48.50
N ILE A 11 -25.46 -46.46 49.42
CA ILE A 11 -25.63 -44.99 49.45
C ILE A 11 -24.55 -44.41 48.50
N PHE A 12 -25.00 -43.85 47.36
CA PHE A 12 -24.17 -43.04 46.49
C PHE A 12 -24.05 -41.63 47.04
N ALA A 13 -22.92 -41.24 47.56
CA ALA A 13 -22.60 -39.86 47.90
C ALA A 13 -22.26 -39.10 46.62
N ALA A 14 -23.16 -38.21 46.17
CA ALA A 14 -22.91 -37.28 45.06
C ALA A 14 -21.98 -36.18 45.54
N GLY A 15 -20.71 -36.28 45.17
CA GLY A 15 -19.70 -35.23 45.33
C GLY A 15 -19.99 -34.06 44.38
N ALA A 16 -20.40 -32.94 44.93
CA ALA A 16 -20.50 -31.67 44.16
C ALA A 16 -19.09 -31.16 43.88
N TRP A 17 -18.70 -31.21 42.63
CA TRP A 17 -17.48 -30.54 42.15
C TRP A 17 -17.76 -29.05 42.01
N PRO A 18 -16.87 -28.16 42.55
CA PRO A 18 -17.04 -26.73 42.32
C PRO A 18 -16.78 -26.44 40.84
N HIS A 19 -17.79 -25.96 40.14
CA HIS A 19 -17.61 -25.35 38.82
C HIS A 19 -16.78 -24.08 39.00
N ALA A 20 -15.49 -24.15 38.65
CA ALA A 20 -14.67 -22.96 38.45
C ALA A 20 -15.30 -22.16 37.32
N GLN A 21 -15.97 -21.05 37.63
CA GLN A 21 -16.40 -20.06 36.67
C GLN A 21 -15.13 -19.54 35.99
N GLN A 22 -14.89 -19.98 34.75
CA GLN A 22 -13.92 -19.35 33.87
C GLN A 22 -14.43 -17.93 33.60
N VAL A 23 -13.77 -16.95 34.22
CA VAL A 23 -13.95 -15.53 33.85
C VAL A 23 -13.51 -15.40 32.38
N PRO A 24 -14.39 -15.01 31.46
CA PRO A 24 -14.01 -14.83 30.09
C PRO A 24 -12.95 -13.72 30.03
N THR A 25 -11.71 -14.11 29.72
CA THR A 25 -10.64 -13.16 29.42
C THR A 25 -10.96 -12.58 28.04
N PHE A 26 -11.61 -11.42 28.01
CA PHE A 26 -11.75 -10.65 26.78
C PHE A 26 -10.36 -10.14 26.40
N SER A 27 -9.67 -10.85 25.53
CA SER A 27 -8.54 -10.29 24.81
C SER A 27 -9.11 -9.29 23.80
N SER A 28 -9.23 -8.04 24.20
CA SER A 28 -9.46 -6.93 23.29
C SER A 28 -8.20 -6.83 22.43
N SER A 29 -8.19 -7.49 21.27
CA SER A 29 -7.18 -7.23 20.25
C SER A 29 -7.42 -5.82 19.71
N THR A 30 -6.82 -4.83 20.34
CA THR A 30 -6.84 -3.46 19.84
C THR A 30 -6.13 -3.49 18.49
N ARG A 31 -6.90 -3.41 17.40
CA ARG A 31 -6.36 -3.40 16.04
C ARG A 31 -5.57 -2.10 15.87
N LEU A 32 -4.23 -2.19 15.87
CA LEU A 32 -3.37 -1.03 15.64
C LEU A 32 -3.54 -0.51 14.21
N VAL A 33 -3.44 0.78 14.05
CA VAL A 33 -3.30 1.44 12.74
C VAL A 33 -1.84 1.49 12.38
N THR A 34 -1.46 0.83 11.30
CA THR A 34 -0.12 0.92 10.72
C THR A 34 -0.03 2.10 9.77
N VAL A 35 1.15 2.66 9.61
CA VAL A 35 1.44 3.77 8.70
C VAL A 35 2.81 3.58 8.08
N ALA A 36 2.84 3.44 6.75
CA ALA A 36 4.07 3.53 5.98
C ALA A 36 4.48 5.00 5.84
N VAL A 37 5.70 5.32 6.23
CA VAL A 37 6.23 6.69 6.26
C VAL A 37 7.52 6.78 5.45
N SER A 38 7.51 7.57 4.39
CA SER A 38 8.70 7.92 3.63
C SER A 38 9.25 9.25 4.13
N VAL A 39 10.54 9.29 4.45
CA VAL A 39 11.22 10.50 4.91
C VAL A 39 12.38 10.83 3.97
N THR A 40 12.37 12.03 3.43
CA THR A 40 13.40 12.49 2.50
C THR A 40 13.99 13.83 2.92
N ASN A 41 15.26 14.01 2.59
CA ASN A 41 15.94 15.28 2.78
C ASN A 41 15.34 16.34 1.85
N THR A 42 14.91 17.46 2.39
CA THR A 42 14.21 18.52 1.63
C THR A 42 15.05 19.14 0.51
N ARG A 43 16.38 19.12 0.62
CA ARG A 43 17.30 19.72 -0.36
C ARG A 43 17.73 18.74 -1.46
N THR A 44 18.00 17.48 -1.09
CA THR A 44 18.53 16.48 -2.01
C THR A 44 17.48 15.52 -2.56
N GLY A 45 16.36 15.36 -1.86
CA GLY A 45 15.33 14.36 -2.16
C GLY A 45 15.73 12.94 -1.73
N ALA A 46 16.97 12.73 -1.24
CA ALA A 46 17.43 11.41 -0.84
C ALA A 46 16.67 10.91 0.41
N PRO A 47 16.41 9.58 0.52
CA PRO A 47 15.85 8.99 1.72
C PRO A 47 16.71 9.32 2.95
N VAL A 48 16.07 9.62 4.06
CA VAL A 48 16.70 9.79 5.37
C VAL A 48 16.55 8.50 6.14
N THR A 49 17.66 7.90 6.54
CA THR A 49 17.76 6.64 7.30
C THR A 49 18.28 6.90 8.70
N GLY A 50 18.11 5.91 9.59
CA GLY A 50 18.66 5.98 10.96
C GLY A 50 17.85 6.84 11.93
N LEU A 51 16.65 7.32 11.53
CA LEU A 51 15.74 7.95 12.50
C LEU A 51 15.19 6.90 13.47
N THR A 52 14.99 7.35 14.71
CA THR A 52 14.43 6.55 15.79
C THR A 52 12.97 6.89 16.05
N ARG A 53 12.27 6.10 16.87
CA ARG A 53 10.89 6.39 17.27
C ARG A 53 10.70 7.82 17.78
N ASP A 54 11.67 8.33 18.56
CA ASP A 54 11.58 9.63 19.23
C ASP A 54 11.71 10.82 18.26
N ASP A 55 12.18 10.55 17.05
CA ASP A 55 12.24 11.55 15.98
C ASP A 55 10.87 11.79 15.32
N PHE A 56 9.88 10.94 15.58
CA PHE A 56 8.56 11.01 14.96
C PHE A 56 7.48 11.52 15.91
N THR A 57 6.56 12.28 15.36
CA THR A 57 5.29 12.66 15.99
C THR A 57 4.15 12.24 15.08
N VAL A 58 3.19 11.50 15.63
CA VAL A 58 1.97 11.06 14.95
C VAL A 58 0.78 11.77 15.60
N GLU A 59 -0.06 12.39 14.79
CA GLU A 59 -1.30 13.05 15.21
C GLU A 59 -2.48 12.48 14.45
N SER A 60 -3.55 12.16 15.17
CA SER A 60 -4.85 11.78 14.60
C SER A 60 -5.87 12.85 14.96
N ASP A 61 -6.51 13.49 13.97
CA ASP A 61 -7.41 14.64 14.13
C ASP A 61 -6.77 15.77 14.97
N GLY A 62 -5.47 16.01 14.80
CA GLY A 62 -4.71 17.00 15.56
C GLY A 62 -4.33 16.59 16.99
N VAL A 63 -4.70 15.37 17.43
CA VAL A 63 -4.35 14.85 18.76
C VAL A 63 -3.16 13.90 18.64
N ALA A 64 -2.09 14.17 19.41
CA ALA A 64 -0.90 13.32 19.43
C ALA A 64 -1.22 11.90 19.89
N ARG A 65 -0.67 10.91 19.17
CA ARG A 65 -0.83 9.47 19.45
C ARG A 65 0.52 8.84 19.76
N PRO A 66 0.65 8.08 20.84
CA PRO A 66 1.86 7.32 21.14
C PRO A 66 2.14 6.29 20.04
N ILE A 67 3.40 6.22 19.60
CA ILE A 67 3.85 5.18 18.66
C ILE A 67 4.09 3.89 19.45
N ILE A 68 3.26 2.88 19.20
CA ILE A 68 3.29 1.58 19.90
C ILE A 68 4.31 0.63 19.24
N HIS A 69 4.39 0.66 17.90
CA HIS A 69 5.36 -0.10 17.13
C HIS A 69 6.13 0.81 16.19
N PHE A 70 7.42 0.53 16.03
CA PHE A 70 8.33 1.26 15.16
C PHE A 70 9.29 0.27 14.49
N ASP A 71 9.39 0.34 13.16
CA ASP A 71 10.37 -0.39 12.38
C ASP A 71 10.98 0.58 11.35
N GLY A 72 12.27 0.85 11.47
CA GLY A 72 13.04 1.73 10.59
C GLY A 72 14.11 1.02 9.77
N GLU A 73 14.25 -0.31 9.93
CA GLU A 73 15.23 -1.07 9.18
C GLU A 73 14.74 -1.36 7.76
N PRO A 74 15.61 -1.31 6.75
CA PRO A 74 15.26 -1.75 5.40
C PRO A 74 14.82 -3.22 5.41
N GLY A 75 13.79 -3.55 4.64
CA GLY A 75 13.25 -4.91 4.62
C GLY A 75 12.70 -5.31 3.26
N PRO A 76 12.23 -6.57 3.15
CA PRO A 76 11.55 -7.05 1.96
C PRO A 76 10.35 -6.19 1.60
N VAL A 77 10.10 -6.03 0.30
CA VAL A 77 8.99 -5.24 -0.22
C VAL A 77 8.03 -6.11 -1.03
N THR A 78 6.76 -5.75 -1.02
CA THR A 78 5.74 -6.28 -1.93
C THR A 78 5.26 -5.17 -2.85
N VAL A 79 5.33 -5.40 -4.15
CA VAL A 79 4.99 -4.39 -5.16
C VAL A 79 3.95 -4.93 -6.14
N ALA A 80 2.83 -4.22 -6.31
CA ALA A 80 1.98 -4.41 -7.47
C ALA A 80 2.48 -3.49 -8.60
N VAL A 81 2.91 -4.08 -9.70
CA VAL A 81 3.28 -3.36 -10.92
C VAL A 81 2.06 -3.34 -11.84
N VAL A 82 1.57 -2.15 -12.13
CA VAL A 82 0.32 -1.94 -12.86
C VAL A 82 0.60 -1.14 -14.12
N LEU A 83 0.21 -1.66 -15.27
CA LEU A 83 0.43 -0.99 -16.56
C LEU A 83 -0.91 -0.62 -17.20
N ASP A 84 -1.01 0.63 -17.56
CA ASP A 84 -2.05 1.12 -18.44
C ASP A 84 -1.90 0.47 -19.83
N ALA A 85 -2.93 -0.23 -20.28
CA ALA A 85 -2.99 -0.84 -21.58
C ALA A 85 -4.16 -0.23 -22.41
N SER A 86 -4.56 1.00 -22.11
CA SER A 86 -5.58 1.72 -22.87
C SER A 86 -5.08 2.18 -24.24
N GLY A 87 -6.02 2.53 -25.11
CA GLY A 87 -5.72 2.94 -26.49
C GLY A 87 -4.79 4.15 -26.60
N SER A 88 -4.80 5.08 -25.64
CA SER A 88 -3.90 6.25 -25.60
C SER A 88 -2.44 5.83 -25.50
N MET A 89 -2.13 4.78 -24.76
CA MET A 89 -0.77 4.25 -24.63
C MET A 89 -0.15 3.82 -25.97
N ALA A 90 -0.98 3.33 -26.92
CA ALA A 90 -0.52 3.05 -28.28
C ALA A 90 -0.35 4.34 -29.09
N VAL A 91 -1.35 5.24 -29.05
CA VAL A 91 -1.34 6.52 -29.78
C VAL A 91 -0.15 7.38 -29.38
N ASN A 92 0.13 7.48 -28.08
CA ASN A 92 1.23 8.26 -27.53
C ASN A 92 2.58 7.49 -27.51
N GLN A 93 2.63 6.27 -28.07
CA GLN A 93 3.82 5.40 -28.09
C GLN A 93 4.40 5.19 -26.67
N ALA A 94 3.56 5.20 -25.64
CA ALA A 94 3.95 5.11 -24.23
C ALA A 94 4.00 3.66 -23.71
N LEU A 95 3.30 2.70 -24.35
CA LEU A 95 3.23 1.32 -23.86
C LEU A 95 4.58 0.63 -23.81
N THR A 96 5.39 0.74 -24.89
CA THR A 96 6.72 0.10 -24.93
C THR A 96 7.66 0.67 -23.87
N PRO A 97 7.82 2.02 -23.73
CA PRO A 97 8.60 2.58 -22.62
C PRO A 97 8.07 2.18 -21.24
N ALA A 98 6.74 2.11 -21.03
CA ALA A 98 6.15 1.68 -19.77
C ALA A 98 6.49 0.22 -19.44
N SER A 99 6.35 -0.68 -20.44
CA SER A 99 6.69 -2.10 -20.27
C SER A 99 8.17 -2.33 -19.96
N GLN A 100 9.05 -1.61 -20.66
CA GLN A 100 10.50 -1.67 -20.38
C GLN A 100 10.83 -1.13 -18.99
N ALA A 101 10.17 -0.06 -18.59
CA ALA A 101 10.31 0.54 -17.28
C ALA A 101 9.83 -0.40 -16.16
N ALA A 102 8.70 -1.04 -16.35
CA ALA A 102 8.17 -2.03 -15.41
C ALA A 102 9.09 -3.26 -15.29
N ALA A 103 9.66 -3.73 -16.41
CA ALA A 103 10.65 -4.80 -16.39
C ALA A 103 11.91 -4.40 -15.59
N GLN A 104 12.46 -3.21 -15.82
CA GLN A 104 13.60 -2.69 -15.08
C GLN A 104 13.30 -2.53 -13.57
N LEU A 105 12.08 -2.09 -13.22
CA LEU A 105 11.66 -2.03 -11.81
C LEU A 105 11.68 -3.43 -11.18
N LEU A 106 11.09 -4.43 -11.85
CA LEU A 106 11.05 -5.82 -11.39
C LEU A 106 12.45 -6.42 -11.25
N GLU A 107 13.34 -6.15 -12.21
CA GLU A 107 14.76 -6.58 -12.16
C GLU A 107 15.56 -5.90 -11.05
N GLY A 108 15.16 -4.70 -10.61
CA GLY A 108 15.72 -3.98 -9.47
C GLY A 108 15.28 -4.49 -8.10
N LEU A 109 14.30 -5.38 -8.05
CA LEU A 109 13.85 -6.04 -6.82
C LEU A 109 14.75 -7.24 -6.47
N SER A 110 14.80 -7.60 -5.19
CA SER A 110 15.66 -8.68 -4.70
C SER A 110 15.00 -10.04 -4.88
N VAL A 111 15.57 -10.86 -5.76
CA VAL A 111 15.08 -12.22 -6.03
C VAL A 111 15.04 -13.05 -4.75
N GLY A 112 13.94 -13.76 -4.52
CA GLY A 112 13.75 -14.66 -3.38
C GLY A 112 13.32 -13.97 -2.08
N THR A 113 13.45 -12.66 -1.96
CA THR A 113 13.03 -11.91 -0.77
C THR A 113 11.89 -10.94 -1.04
N ASP A 114 11.94 -10.20 -2.15
CA ASP A 114 10.87 -9.30 -2.55
C ASP A 114 9.78 -10.07 -3.31
N ARG A 115 8.56 -9.53 -3.25
CA ARG A 115 7.39 -10.10 -3.92
C ARG A 115 6.81 -9.09 -4.90
N ALA A 116 6.33 -9.57 -6.02
CA ALA A 116 5.62 -8.72 -6.97
C ALA A 116 4.43 -9.43 -7.59
N ALA A 117 3.41 -8.66 -7.94
CA ALA A 117 2.34 -9.01 -8.86
C ALA A 117 2.39 -8.09 -10.07
N VAL A 118 1.84 -8.54 -11.19
CA VAL A 118 1.71 -7.74 -12.42
C VAL A 118 0.25 -7.66 -12.81
N PHE A 119 -0.21 -6.43 -12.97
CA PHE A 119 -1.55 -6.11 -13.44
C PHE A 119 -1.49 -5.26 -14.71
N THR A 120 -2.49 -5.37 -15.53
CA THR A 120 -2.78 -4.42 -16.60
C THR A 120 -4.19 -3.88 -16.43
N PHE A 121 -4.46 -2.70 -16.94
CA PHE A 121 -5.82 -2.20 -17.03
C PHE A 121 -6.03 -1.42 -18.33
N ASP A 122 -7.25 -1.51 -18.79
CA ASP A 122 -7.87 -0.65 -19.78
C ASP A 122 -9.22 -0.19 -19.20
N ARG A 123 -10.32 -0.74 -19.68
CA ARG A 123 -11.65 -0.61 -19.05
C ARG A 123 -11.78 -1.49 -17.81
N GLU A 124 -11.04 -2.61 -17.75
CA GLU A 124 -11.05 -3.58 -16.67
C GLU A 124 -9.63 -3.87 -16.19
N VAL A 125 -9.52 -4.32 -14.94
CA VAL A 125 -8.23 -4.74 -14.37
C VAL A 125 -8.03 -6.23 -14.62
N ALA A 126 -6.88 -6.58 -15.18
CA ALA A 126 -6.48 -7.96 -15.40
C ALA A 126 -5.19 -8.29 -14.63
N GLU A 127 -5.23 -9.31 -13.79
CA GLU A 127 -4.04 -9.89 -13.18
C GLU A 127 -3.28 -10.70 -14.22
N ARG A 128 -2.05 -10.29 -14.52
CA ARG A 128 -1.14 -10.96 -15.47
C ARG A 128 -0.23 -11.95 -14.78
N HIS A 129 0.10 -11.68 -13.52
CA HIS A 129 0.86 -12.56 -12.66
C HIS A 129 0.50 -12.26 -11.18
N PRO A 130 0.14 -13.27 -10.38
CA PRO A 130 -0.22 -13.09 -8.97
C PRO A 130 1.01 -12.71 -8.13
N PHE A 131 0.76 -12.28 -6.89
CA PHE A 131 1.83 -12.02 -5.92
C PHE A 131 2.67 -13.27 -5.66
N ALA A 132 3.95 -13.19 -6.03
CA ALA A 132 4.92 -14.27 -5.85
C ALA A 132 6.32 -13.68 -5.59
N PRO A 133 7.27 -14.47 -5.08
CA PRO A 133 8.67 -14.06 -5.07
C PRO A 133 9.12 -13.62 -6.47
N VAL A 134 9.86 -12.50 -6.52
CA VAL A 134 10.28 -11.90 -7.80
C VAL A 134 11.16 -12.86 -8.60
N GLY A 135 10.88 -12.95 -9.89
CA GLY A 135 11.62 -13.79 -10.82
C GLY A 135 11.27 -13.49 -12.29
N PRO A 136 11.79 -14.29 -13.24
CA PRO A 136 11.62 -14.06 -14.67
C PRO A 136 10.16 -14.07 -15.16
N ALA A 137 9.27 -14.73 -14.43
CA ALA A 137 7.85 -14.84 -14.82
C ALA A 137 7.15 -13.47 -14.81
N GLN A 138 7.39 -12.64 -13.78
CA GLN A 138 6.84 -11.30 -13.69
C GLN A 138 7.40 -10.40 -14.79
N VAL A 139 8.72 -10.48 -15.08
CA VAL A 139 9.36 -9.74 -16.17
C VAL A 139 8.74 -10.14 -17.51
N SER A 140 8.50 -11.43 -17.74
CA SER A 140 7.84 -11.92 -18.96
C SER A 140 6.39 -11.43 -19.07
N ALA A 141 5.68 -11.26 -17.96
CA ALA A 141 4.30 -10.82 -17.93
C ALA A 141 4.11 -9.36 -18.42
N VAL A 142 5.14 -8.51 -18.30
CA VAL A 142 5.10 -7.13 -18.81
C VAL A 142 5.58 -6.98 -20.26
N ALA A 143 6.15 -8.03 -20.86
CA ALA A 143 6.83 -7.92 -22.15
C ALA A 143 5.90 -7.96 -23.38
N ARG A 144 4.67 -8.51 -23.25
CA ARG A 144 3.75 -8.78 -24.37
C ARG A 144 2.39 -8.14 -24.10
N LEU A 145 2.34 -6.83 -24.06
CA LEU A 145 1.12 -6.10 -23.84
C LEU A 145 0.61 -5.51 -25.15
N HIS A 146 -0.71 -5.43 -25.26
CA HIS A 146 -1.40 -4.77 -26.35
C HIS A 146 -2.29 -3.68 -25.77
N ALA A 147 -2.23 -2.48 -26.32
CA ALA A 147 -3.03 -1.36 -25.90
C ALA A 147 -4.35 -1.33 -26.67
N PHE A 148 -5.47 -1.25 -25.94
CA PHE A 148 -6.81 -1.15 -26.49
C PHE A 148 -7.79 -0.59 -25.44
N GLY A 149 -8.87 0.04 -25.88
CA GLY A 149 -9.96 0.46 -25.00
C GLY A 149 -9.76 1.81 -24.31
N SER A 150 -10.59 2.05 -23.31
CA SER A 150 -10.62 3.27 -22.47
C SER A 150 -9.76 3.09 -21.22
N THR A 151 -9.66 4.14 -20.38
CA THR A 151 -8.77 4.16 -19.21
C THR A 151 -9.59 4.23 -17.93
N SER A 152 -9.69 3.16 -17.16
CA SER A 152 -10.32 3.10 -15.82
C SER A 152 -9.24 3.21 -14.72
N LEU A 153 -8.51 4.31 -14.68
CA LEU A 153 -7.34 4.51 -13.84
C LEU A 153 -7.68 4.47 -12.34
N TYR A 154 -8.76 5.14 -11.93
CA TYR A 154 -9.15 5.21 -10.53
C TYR A 154 -9.62 3.86 -10.01
N ASP A 155 -10.39 3.11 -10.81
CA ASP A 155 -10.83 1.77 -10.45
C ASP A 155 -9.63 0.81 -10.36
N ALA A 156 -8.66 0.91 -11.29
CA ALA A 156 -7.42 0.13 -11.25
C ALA A 156 -6.55 0.46 -10.04
N ALA A 157 -6.39 1.74 -9.71
CA ALA A 157 -5.65 2.16 -8.52
C ALA A 157 -6.23 1.57 -7.24
N LEU A 158 -7.56 1.60 -7.08
CA LEU A 158 -8.22 1.04 -5.90
C LEU A 158 -8.15 -0.49 -5.86
N ALA A 159 -8.43 -1.17 -6.98
CA ALA A 159 -8.42 -2.63 -7.04
C ALA A 159 -7.03 -3.20 -6.71
N THR A 160 -5.99 -2.64 -7.33
CA THR A 160 -4.60 -3.09 -7.11
C THR A 160 -4.08 -2.73 -5.72
N SER A 161 -4.46 -1.57 -5.16
CA SER A 161 -4.16 -1.24 -3.77
C SER A 161 -4.84 -2.21 -2.80
N THR A 162 -6.09 -2.62 -3.07
CA THR A 162 -6.81 -3.61 -2.26
C THR A 162 -6.11 -4.97 -2.30
N ALA A 163 -5.75 -5.45 -3.50
CA ALA A 163 -5.02 -6.70 -3.66
C ALA A 163 -3.66 -6.67 -2.93
N THR A 164 -2.93 -5.54 -3.03
CA THR A 164 -1.64 -5.35 -2.35
C THR A 164 -1.79 -5.34 -0.82
N ALA A 165 -2.87 -4.73 -0.30
CA ALA A 165 -3.15 -4.73 1.14
C ALA A 165 -3.39 -6.14 1.68
N GLN A 166 -4.01 -7.02 0.88
CA GLN A 166 -4.33 -8.41 1.24
C GLN A 166 -3.10 -9.34 1.27
N ASP A 167 -2.01 -9.01 0.55
CA ASP A 167 -0.76 -9.80 0.60
C ASP A 167 -0.06 -9.75 1.97
N GLY A 168 -0.40 -8.80 2.82
CA GLY A 168 -0.11 -8.81 4.26
C GLY A 168 1.30 -8.33 4.65
N GLN A 169 2.17 -7.96 3.72
CA GLN A 169 3.50 -7.44 4.03
C GLN A 169 3.44 -5.99 4.54
N ALA A 170 4.33 -5.64 5.49
CA ALA A 170 4.37 -4.30 6.07
C ALA A 170 4.91 -3.25 5.09
N ARG A 171 5.95 -3.59 4.30
CA ARG A 171 6.52 -2.73 3.27
C ARG A 171 5.94 -3.10 1.92
N ARG A 172 5.04 -2.28 1.42
CA ARG A 172 4.28 -2.55 0.20
C ARG A 172 3.98 -1.27 -0.56
N GLY A 173 3.68 -1.40 -1.85
CA GLY A 173 3.27 -0.27 -2.67
C GLY A 173 2.72 -0.71 -4.02
N VAL A 174 1.98 0.18 -4.64
CA VAL A 174 1.53 0.04 -6.03
C VAL A 174 2.34 0.98 -6.91
N VAL A 175 2.85 0.49 -8.02
CA VAL A 175 3.52 1.30 -9.05
C VAL A 175 2.71 1.22 -10.33
N LEU A 176 2.05 2.31 -10.66
CA LEU A 176 1.13 2.39 -11.79
C LEU A 176 1.72 3.28 -12.87
N TYR A 177 1.88 2.72 -14.07
CA TYR A 177 2.37 3.41 -15.28
C TYR A 177 1.19 3.80 -16.16
N THR A 178 1.09 5.08 -16.54
CA THR A 178 0.02 5.61 -17.41
C THR A 178 0.54 6.81 -18.22
N ASP A 179 -0.09 7.11 -19.33
CA ASP A 179 0.15 8.32 -20.13
C ASP A 179 -1.00 9.34 -20.03
N GLY A 180 -2.08 8.98 -19.32
CA GLY A 180 -3.32 9.67 -19.46
C GLY A 180 -4.11 9.95 -18.20
N LEU A 181 -5.28 10.47 -18.49
CA LEU A 181 -6.31 10.78 -17.53
C LEU A 181 -7.34 9.65 -17.53
N ASP A 182 -8.01 9.50 -16.43
CA ASP A 182 -9.17 8.62 -16.31
C ASP A 182 -10.27 9.00 -17.29
N THR A 183 -10.81 8.03 -18.01
CA THR A 183 -11.87 8.25 -19.00
C THR A 183 -13.11 7.38 -18.79
N SER A 184 -13.01 6.34 -17.95
CA SER A 184 -14.08 5.34 -17.84
C SER A 184 -14.23 4.70 -16.46
N SER A 185 -13.55 5.17 -15.43
CA SER A 185 -13.79 4.68 -14.07
C SER A 185 -15.22 4.96 -13.62
N VAL A 186 -15.77 4.02 -12.87
CA VAL A 186 -17.06 4.16 -12.19
C VAL A 186 -16.92 5.07 -10.97
N ARG A 187 -15.76 5.04 -10.31
CA ARG A 187 -15.47 5.84 -9.13
C ARG A 187 -14.84 7.18 -9.49
N THR A 188 -15.13 8.18 -8.66
CA THR A 188 -14.48 9.49 -8.78
C THR A 188 -13.08 9.49 -8.17
N ALA A 189 -12.25 10.47 -8.54
CA ALA A 189 -10.94 10.67 -7.94
C ALA A 189 -11.00 10.82 -6.41
N ASP A 190 -12.02 11.53 -5.90
CA ASP A 190 -12.22 11.76 -4.46
C ASP A 190 -12.61 10.50 -3.70
N ASP A 191 -13.47 9.65 -4.29
CA ASP A 191 -13.83 8.36 -3.72
C ASP A 191 -12.58 7.49 -3.55
N VAL A 192 -11.78 7.38 -4.63
CA VAL A 192 -10.58 6.53 -4.64
C VAL A 192 -9.50 7.09 -3.72
N ARG A 193 -9.34 8.42 -3.67
CA ARG A 193 -8.41 9.07 -2.75
C ARG A 193 -8.68 8.66 -1.29
N THR A 194 -9.94 8.71 -0.87
CA THR A 194 -10.34 8.36 0.50
C THR A 194 -10.17 6.86 0.76
N LEU A 195 -10.65 6.00 -0.14
CA LEU A 195 -10.59 4.55 0.01
C LEU A 195 -9.15 4.03 -0.06
N ALA A 196 -8.33 4.51 -1.00
CA ALA A 196 -6.94 4.09 -1.15
C ALA A 196 -6.09 4.53 0.06
N ALA A 197 -6.29 5.74 0.58
CA ALA A 197 -5.60 6.20 1.79
C ALA A 197 -5.92 5.30 3.00
N ALA A 198 -7.13 4.75 3.11
CA ALA A 198 -7.51 3.84 4.18
C ALA A 198 -6.77 2.49 4.15
N LEU A 199 -6.27 2.05 2.99
CA LEU A 199 -5.61 0.76 2.80
C LEU A 199 -4.16 0.72 3.30
N ASP A 200 -3.52 1.86 3.58
CA ASP A 200 -2.09 1.96 3.93
C ASP A 200 -1.18 1.32 2.86
N VAL A 201 -1.47 1.60 1.61
CA VAL A 201 -0.68 1.18 0.46
C VAL A 201 -0.26 2.42 -0.33
N PRO A 202 1.00 2.86 -0.24
CA PRO A 202 1.49 3.98 -1.03
C PRO A 202 1.34 3.74 -2.53
N LEU A 203 0.73 4.70 -3.23
CA LEU A 203 0.51 4.64 -4.66
C LEU A 203 1.52 5.53 -5.40
N TYR A 204 2.44 4.91 -6.11
CA TYR A 204 3.42 5.57 -6.97
C TYR A 204 2.89 5.61 -8.40
N LEU A 205 2.60 6.81 -8.88
CA LEU A 205 2.11 7.02 -10.23
C LEU A 205 3.27 7.48 -11.12
N VAL A 206 3.55 6.74 -12.18
CA VAL A 206 4.56 7.10 -13.19
C VAL A 206 3.82 7.55 -14.43
N SER A 207 3.67 8.85 -14.59
CA SER A 207 3.01 9.45 -15.76
C SER A 207 4.03 9.70 -16.87
N LEU A 208 3.88 8.95 -17.97
CA LEU A 208 4.74 9.02 -19.13
C LEU A 208 4.28 10.15 -20.07
N MET A 209 5.05 11.23 -20.08
CA MET A 209 4.77 12.38 -20.95
C MET A 209 5.32 12.14 -22.34
N PRO A 210 4.62 12.63 -23.40
CA PRO A 210 5.09 12.51 -24.76
C PRO A 210 6.51 13.07 -24.96
N SER A 211 7.27 12.47 -25.86
CA SER A 211 8.56 12.99 -26.29
C SER A 211 8.41 14.44 -26.81
N GLY A 212 9.29 15.34 -26.38
CA GLY A 212 9.20 16.77 -26.72
C GLY A 212 8.47 17.62 -25.68
N THR A 213 7.85 17.04 -24.65
CA THR A 213 7.32 17.81 -23.51
C THR A 213 8.47 18.54 -22.81
N THR A 214 8.26 19.82 -22.45
CA THR A 214 9.26 20.60 -21.71
C THR A 214 9.56 19.94 -20.36
N ALA A 215 10.76 19.43 -20.20
CA ALA A 215 11.20 18.73 -19.00
C ALA A 215 12.60 19.23 -18.59
N ARG A 216 12.84 19.30 -17.28
CA ARG A 216 14.17 19.54 -16.73
C ARG A 216 14.75 18.20 -16.28
N LYS A 217 15.82 17.75 -16.96
CA LYS A 217 16.44 16.42 -16.72
C LYS A 217 15.41 15.27 -16.78
N GLY A 218 14.48 15.35 -17.75
CA GLY A 218 13.45 14.33 -17.94
C GLY A 218 12.29 14.36 -16.94
N VAL A 219 12.25 15.32 -15.99
CA VAL A 219 11.15 15.49 -15.03
C VAL A 219 10.27 16.64 -15.48
N VAL A 220 8.95 16.39 -15.57
CA VAL A 220 7.93 17.36 -15.91
C VAL A 220 7.28 17.89 -14.63
N THR A 221 7.16 19.21 -14.52
CA THR A 221 6.45 19.83 -13.39
C THR A 221 4.96 19.81 -13.67
N VAL A 222 4.19 19.21 -12.78
CA VAL A 222 2.72 19.24 -12.81
C VAL A 222 2.17 20.12 -11.69
N ALA A 223 0.97 20.64 -11.87
CA ALA A 223 0.29 21.47 -10.88
C ALA A 223 0.09 20.72 -9.55
N ALA A 224 0.00 21.46 -8.45
CA ALA A 224 -0.15 20.84 -7.12
C ALA A 224 -1.52 20.16 -6.95
N ASP A 225 -2.54 20.68 -7.64
CA ASP A 225 -3.92 20.19 -7.65
C ASP A 225 -4.19 19.14 -8.75
N HIS A 226 -3.14 18.70 -9.45
CA HIS A 226 -3.30 17.67 -10.49
C HIS A 226 -3.89 16.39 -9.87
N PRO A 227 -4.96 15.79 -10.46
CA PRO A 227 -5.68 14.65 -9.84
C PRO A 227 -4.78 13.47 -9.47
N LEU A 228 -3.84 13.11 -10.34
CA LEU A 228 -2.89 12.01 -10.05
C LEU A 228 -1.95 12.36 -8.90
N ARG A 229 -1.57 13.63 -8.76
CA ARG A 229 -0.71 14.07 -7.66
C ARG A 229 -1.45 14.02 -6.34
N THR A 230 -2.68 14.54 -6.29
CA THR A 230 -3.50 14.50 -5.07
C THR A 230 -3.82 13.08 -4.65
N LEU A 231 -4.06 12.17 -5.59
CA LEU A 231 -4.27 10.74 -5.31
C LEU A 231 -3.01 10.09 -4.72
N ALA A 232 -1.85 10.27 -5.35
CA ALA A 232 -0.59 9.73 -4.84
C ALA A 232 -0.26 10.28 -3.45
N ASP A 233 -0.35 11.60 -3.26
CA ASP A 233 -0.04 12.26 -1.99
C ASP A 233 -0.98 11.80 -0.86
N ALA A 234 -2.27 11.54 -1.13
CA ALA A 234 -3.23 11.04 -0.14
C ALA A 234 -2.88 9.65 0.40
N THR A 235 -2.21 8.82 -0.39
CA THR A 235 -1.77 7.47 0.01
C THR A 235 -0.37 7.43 0.64
N GLY A 236 0.34 8.55 0.70
CA GLY A 236 1.75 8.62 1.11
C GLY A 236 2.74 8.26 -0.01
N GLY A 237 2.23 8.02 -1.22
CA GLY A 237 3.05 7.77 -2.41
C GLY A 237 3.50 9.04 -3.13
N ARG A 238 3.76 8.95 -4.44
CA ARG A 238 4.29 10.06 -5.23
C ARG A 238 3.91 9.96 -6.70
N LEU A 239 3.67 11.11 -7.35
CA LEU A 239 3.58 11.23 -8.79
C LEU A 239 4.96 11.55 -9.39
N TYR A 240 5.37 10.76 -10.37
CA TYR A 240 6.52 10.99 -11.25
C TYR A 240 6.00 11.31 -12.65
N ALA A 241 5.96 12.57 -13.03
CA ALA A 241 5.68 12.97 -14.40
C ALA A 241 7.03 13.08 -15.14
N VAL A 242 7.29 12.16 -16.06
CA VAL A 242 8.60 11.97 -16.66
C VAL A 242 8.50 11.73 -18.17
N THR A 243 9.55 12.11 -18.88
CA THR A 243 9.74 11.68 -20.25
C THR A 243 10.56 10.36 -20.27
N PRO A 244 10.39 9.51 -21.30
CA PRO A 244 11.22 8.31 -21.46
C PRO A 244 12.72 8.62 -21.42
N GLY A 245 13.53 7.68 -20.92
CA GLY A 245 14.97 7.82 -20.78
C GLY A 245 15.41 8.25 -19.39
N GLU A 246 16.24 9.27 -19.25
CA GLU A 246 16.90 9.67 -17.99
C GLU A 246 15.93 10.00 -16.86
N GLY A 247 14.82 10.67 -17.18
CA GLY A 247 13.78 11.00 -16.19
C GLY A 247 13.15 9.77 -15.57
N LEU A 248 12.84 8.77 -16.39
CA LEU A 248 12.24 7.51 -15.97
C LEU A 248 13.22 6.68 -15.13
N GLN A 249 14.49 6.62 -15.50
CA GLN A 249 15.51 5.91 -14.70
C GLN A 249 15.68 6.53 -13.31
N ARG A 250 15.70 7.85 -13.21
CA ARG A 250 15.74 8.54 -11.90
C ARG A 250 14.50 8.28 -11.07
N ALA A 251 13.32 8.31 -11.70
CA ALA A 251 12.07 7.98 -11.01
C ALA A 251 12.10 6.58 -10.42
N HIS A 252 12.62 5.59 -11.13
CA HIS A 252 12.76 4.22 -10.63
C HIS A 252 13.75 4.11 -9.46
N GLN A 253 14.90 4.76 -9.56
CA GLN A 253 15.88 4.76 -8.46
C GLN A 253 15.29 5.37 -7.18
N ASP A 254 14.62 6.53 -7.32
CA ASP A 254 13.97 7.20 -6.21
C ASP A 254 12.82 6.35 -5.63
N LEU A 255 12.02 5.71 -6.49
CA LEU A 255 10.90 4.86 -6.10
C LEU A 255 11.38 3.62 -5.33
N LEU A 256 12.38 2.88 -5.85
CA LEU A 256 12.95 1.71 -5.18
C LEU A 256 13.58 2.09 -3.83
N ALA A 257 14.31 3.21 -3.78
CA ALA A 257 14.88 3.71 -2.55
C ALA A 257 13.77 4.04 -1.52
N ASN A 258 12.70 4.70 -1.93
CA ASN A 258 11.56 4.99 -1.06
C ASN A 258 10.86 3.73 -0.57
N LEU A 259 10.60 2.75 -1.44
CA LEU A 259 9.94 1.49 -1.06
C LEU A 259 10.75 0.73 0.02
N ARG A 260 12.08 0.68 -0.10
CA ARG A 260 12.94 -0.07 0.83
C ARG A 260 13.13 0.61 2.17
N HIS A 261 13.14 1.95 2.19
CA HIS A 261 13.46 2.77 3.36
C HIS A 261 12.22 3.40 4.01
N HIS A 262 11.03 2.82 3.81
CA HIS A 262 9.85 3.22 4.58
C HIS A 262 10.05 2.88 6.05
N TYR A 263 9.76 3.83 6.92
CA TYR A 263 9.49 3.57 8.32
C TYR A 263 8.08 3.01 8.46
N VAL A 264 7.91 2.00 9.30
CA VAL A 264 6.60 1.46 9.63
C VAL A 264 6.27 1.84 11.06
N LEU A 265 5.27 2.68 11.23
CA LEU A 265 4.78 3.09 12.53
C LEU A 265 3.45 2.41 12.80
N ALA A 266 3.13 2.14 14.10
CA ALA A 266 1.78 1.77 14.47
C ALA A 266 1.38 2.46 15.77
N PHE A 267 0.08 2.82 15.85
CA PHE A 267 -0.51 3.48 17.01
C PHE A 267 -1.94 2.96 17.25
N THR A 268 -2.48 3.23 18.45
CA THR A 268 -3.87 2.90 18.77
C THR A 268 -4.81 3.90 18.08
N PRO A 269 -5.79 3.44 17.27
CA PRO A 269 -6.75 4.30 16.59
C PRO A 269 -7.66 5.04 17.58
N ASP A 270 -8.36 6.05 17.08
CA ASP A 270 -9.55 6.61 17.75
C ASP A 270 -10.63 5.54 17.90
N THR A 271 -11.54 5.73 18.84
CA THR A 271 -12.67 4.81 19.07
C THR A 271 -13.92 5.19 18.27
N ARG A 272 -13.98 6.41 17.75
CA ARG A 272 -15.11 6.91 16.95
C ARG A 272 -15.10 6.27 15.57
N PRO A 273 -16.21 5.73 15.06
CA PRO A 273 -16.29 5.27 13.69
C PRO A 273 -16.15 6.42 12.68
N GLY A 274 -15.60 6.11 11.53
CA GLY A 274 -15.47 7.05 10.43
C GLY A 274 -14.03 7.36 10.04
N TRP A 275 -13.86 8.39 9.22
CA TRP A 275 -12.57 8.87 8.74
C TRP A 275 -11.87 9.72 9.81
N HIS A 276 -10.56 9.49 9.98
CA HIS A 276 -9.68 10.24 10.87
C HIS A 276 -8.49 10.76 10.07
N ALA A 277 -8.25 12.05 10.12
CA ALA A 277 -7.08 12.66 9.49
C ALA A 277 -5.80 12.27 10.21
N LEU A 278 -4.74 12.01 9.46
CA LEU A 278 -3.44 11.60 9.98
C LEU A 278 -2.36 12.60 9.58
N THR A 279 -1.53 12.99 10.53
CA THR A 279 -0.35 13.82 10.28
C THR A 279 0.87 13.16 10.92
N VAL A 280 1.94 13.01 10.14
CA VAL A 280 3.24 12.53 10.63
C VAL A 280 4.29 13.60 10.40
N ARG A 281 5.09 13.90 11.42
CA ARG A 281 6.20 14.86 11.36
C ARG A 281 7.47 14.24 11.92
N THR A 282 8.63 14.80 11.54
CA THR A 282 9.94 14.39 12.07
C THR A 282 10.68 15.57 12.72
N ARG A 283 11.60 15.24 13.63
CA ARG A 283 12.60 16.15 14.18
C ARG A 283 14.00 15.60 13.91
N PRO A 284 14.90 16.27 13.16
CA PRO A 284 14.69 17.58 12.52
C PRO A 284 13.63 17.52 11.41
N SER A 285 13.18 18.69 10.94
CA SER A 285 12.16 18.78 9.88
C SER A 285 12.71 18.29 8.55
N HIS A 286 12.09 17.23 8.03
CA HIS A 286 12.34 16.64 6.74
C HIS A 286 11.06 16.68 5.87
N SER A 287 11.15 16.29 4.62
CA SER A 287 9.97 16.02 3.81
C SER A 287 9.41 14.65 4.19
N VAL A 288 8.20 14.64 4.75
CA VAL A 288 7.53 13.42 5.22
C VAL A 288 6.35 13.13 4.31
N ARG A 289 6.19 11.87 3.90
CA ARG A 289 5.03 11.36 3.17
C ARG A 289 4.46 10.19 3.95
N ALA A 290 3.16 10.27 4.21
CA ALA A 290 2.36 9.23 4.83
C ALA A 290 0.94 9.36 4.29
N ARG A 291 0.12 8.35 4.43
CA ARG A 291 -1.30 8.46 4.05
C ARG A 291 -2.01 9.57 4.81
N ALA A 292 -3.00 10.19 4.17
CA ALA A 292 -3.71 11.35 4.71
C ALA A 292 -4.64 11.02 5.89
N GLY A 293 -4.98 9.75 6.08
CA GLY A 293 -5.88 9.33 7.16
C GLY A 293 -6.16 7.83 7.16
N TYR A 294 -7.10 7.43 8.01
CA TYR A 294 -7.54 6.03 8.14
C TYR A 294 -9.03 5.98 8.51
N VAL A 295 -9.63 4.82 8.33
CA VAL A 295 -11.04 4.59 8.65
C VAL A 295 -11.16 3.63 9.84
N VAL A 296 -11.99 4.02 10.81
CA VAL A 296 -12.42 3.15 11.91
C VAL A 296 -13.80 2.60 11.58
N SER A 297 -13.93 1.28 11.50
CA SER A 297 -15.22 0.62 11.29
C SER A 297 -16.07 0.70 12.55
N PRO A 298 -17.40 0.81 12.44
CA PRO A 298 -18.30 0.64 13.59
C PRO A 298 -18.01 -0.70 14.28
N ARG A 299 -18.06 -0.72 15.61
CA ARG A 299 -18.02 -1.97 16.35
C ARG A 299 -19.32 -2.72 16.09
N SER A 300 -19.24 -3.92 15.51
CA SER A 300 -20.37 -4.84 15.37
C SER A 300 -20.81 -5.38 16.73
#